data_df2c618917e06750a77544863bdfcd6d
#
_entry.id   df2c618917e06750a77544863bdfcd6d
#
_cell.length_a   1.000
_cell.length_b   1.000
_cell.length_c   1.000
_cell.angle_alpha   90.00
_cell.angle_beta   90.00
_cell.angle_gamma   90.00
#
_symmetry.space_group_name_H-M   'P 1'
#
loop_
_entity.id
_entity.type
_entity.pdbx_description
1 polymer ?
#
loop_
_entity_poly.entity_id
_entity_poly.type
_entity_poly.pdbx_seq_one_letter_code
_entity_poly.pdbx_strand_id
1 'polypeptide(L)'
;MSNYDFYKEPEFDTLQLHAGQTPDPATNARAVPIYASTSFVFNDSQHGADLFGLRALGNIYSRIGNPTQDVFEKRIAALEGGAAAVAAASGQAAQFMAISTIANAGDNIVSTSYLYGGTYNQFKVLLKKYGITVKFVKDDSPEAFAAAIDENTKAIYVESIGNPKYNIAPLPELAKVAHDHKLPLIVDNTFGAGGYYVKPIEHGADIVVHSATKWIGGHGTTIAGVIVDAGKFDWAASGRFPSFTEPSEGYHGLKFSETFGPLAFAVKLRVEILRDLGASLNPFGAFLLLQGLETLSLRAQRHADNALALAQWLEQHPAVSWVSYPGLPSHPSHANAKRLLRPNTYGGVLSFGVKGDASIGSAVVDKLKLASNLANVGDAKTLVIHPATTTHQQLTAEEQFASGVTPDLIRVSVGIEDISDIIADFSHAFAIAVSESARAQEKNPAGATHHAQL
;
A
#
# COMPACT_ATOMS: atom_id res chain seq x y z
N MET A 1 -16.02 -2.32 15.98
CA MET A 1 -17.33 -1.77 15.57
C MET A 1 -17.45 -0.36 16.13
N SER A 2 -18.02 0.58 15.37
CA SER A 2 -18.24 1.93 15.88
C SER A 2 -19.25 1.89 17.02
N ASN A 3 -19.01 2.66 18.10
CA ASN A 3 -19.95 2.80 19.21
C ASN A 3 -21.16 3.71 18.85
N TYR A 4 -21.39 3.96 17.57
CA TYR A 4 -22.57 4.67 17.10
C TYR A 4 -23.64 3.64 16.75
N ASP A 5 -24.80 3.79 17.38
CA ASP A 5 -26.01 3.04 17.07
C ASP A 5 -26.62 3.65 15.78
N PHE A 6 -26.05 3.28 14.63
CA PHE A 6 -26.58 3.74 13.36
C PHE A 6 -27.85 2.95 13.00
N TYR A 7 -28.84 3.64 12.46
CA TYR A 7 -30.09 3.01 11.98
C TYR A 7 -29.89 1.99 10.83
N LYS A 8 -28.72 2.05 10.18
CA LYS A 8 -28.26 1.12 9.15
C LYS A 8 -26.74 1.01 9.21
N GLU A 9 -26.16 0.04 8.54
CA GLU A 9 -24.71 -0.04 8.36
C GLU A 9 -24.21 1.20 7.59
N PRO A 10 -23.22 1.92 8.14
CA PRO A 10 -22.78 3.17 7.55
C PRO A 10 -21.91 2.96 6.31
N GLU A 11 -22.06 3.81 5.32
CA GLU A 11 -21.27 3.82 4.11
C GLU A 11 -19.86 4.40 4.34
N PHE A 12 -18.98 4.26 3.35
CA PHE A 12 -17.57 4.64 3.43
C PHE A 12 -17.36 6.08 3.92
N ASP A 13 -18.10 7.06 3.38
CA ASP A 13 -17.95 8.48 3.72
C ASP A 13 -18.32 8.78 5.18
N THR A 14 -19.24 8.01 5.75
CA THR A 14 -19.58 8.10 7.18
C THR A 14 -18.51 7.40 8.03
N LEU A 15 -18.06 6.24 7.61
CA LEU A 15 -17.02 5.48 8.33
C LEU A 15 -15.71 6.25 8.43
N GLN A 16 -15.27 6.93 7.36
CA GLN A 16 -14.01 7.70 7.37
C GLN A 16 -14.02 8.85 8.37
N LEU A 17 -15.21 9.33 8.76
CA LEU A 17 -15.38 10.42 9.73
C LEU A 17 -15.60 9.93 11.18
N HIS A 18 -16.30 8.81 11.34
CA HIS A 18 -16.87 8.42 12.63
C HIS A 18 -16.39 7.09 13.19
N ALA A 19 -15.91 6.16 12.34
CA ALA A 19 -15.53 4.84 12.82
C ALA A 19 -14.41 4.89 13.86
N GLY A 20 -14.56 4.09 14.92
CA GLY A 20 -13.56 3.95 15.98
C GLY A 20 -13.46 5.12 16.96
N GLN A 21 -14.27 6.17 16.82
CA GLN A 21 -14.22 7.35 17.67
C GLN A 21 -15.52 7.53 18.48
N THR A 22 -15.37 7.86 19.75
CA THR A 22 -16.40 8.48 20.58
C THR A 22 -15.87 9.82 21.10
N PRO A 23 -16.74 10.79 21.46
CA PRO A 23 -16.28 11.97 22.19
C PRO A 23 -15.44 11.58 23.41
N ASP A 24 -14.38 12.34 23.69
CA ASP A 24 -13.50 12.04 24.82
C ASP A 24 -14.29 12.02 26.14
N PRO A 25 -14.26 10.92 26.91
CA PRO A 25 -15.13 10.77 28.08
C PRO A 25 -14.77 11.72 29.21
N ALA A 26 -13.56 12.28 29.25
CA ALA A 26 -13.15 13.20 30.33
C ALA A 26 -13.49 14.66 30.00
N THR A 27 -13.45 15.06 28.73
CA THR A 27 -13.59 16.47 28.32
C THR A 27 -14.74 16.71 27.36
N ASN A 28 -15.38 15.68 26.82
CA ASN A 28 -16.35 15.73 25.72
C ASN A 28 -15.78 16.34 24.41
N ALA A 29 -14.45 16.33 24.25
CA ALA A 29 -13.83 16.83 23.02
C ALA A 29 -14.32 16.05 21.80
N ARG A 30 -14.74 16.79 20.75
CA ARG A 30 -15.25 16.20 19.51
C ARG A 30 -14.12 15.66 18.63
N ALA A 31 -13.00 16.39 18.53
CA ALA A 31 -11.83 15.92 17.83
C ALA A 31 -11.11 14.83 18.63
N VAL A 32 -10.39 13.94 17.97
CA VAL A 32 -9.58 12.92 18.64
C VAL A 32 -8.43 13.60 19.38
N PRO A 33 -8.30 13.44 20.71
CA PRO A 33 -7.18 14.00 21.46
C PRO A 33 -5.85 13.35 21.07
N ILE A 34 -4.77 14.12 21.13
CA ILE A 34 -3.41 13.60 20.94
C ILE A 34 -2.85 13.20 22.31
N TYR A 35 -2.80 11.90 22.58
CA TYR A 35 -2.24 11.38 23.82
C TYR A 35 -0.72 11.22 23.71
N ALA A 36 0.01 12.32 23.86
CA ALA A 36 1.48 12.36 23.80
C ALA A 36 2.10 11.84 25.10
N SER A 37 1.75 10.61 25.50
CA SER A 37 2.26 9.93 26.69
C SER A 37 2.96 8.64 26.31
N THR A 38 4.05 8.30 27.00
CA THR A 38 4.73 7.01 26.82
C THR A 38 4.09 5.89 27.59
N SER A 39 3.50 6.17 28.77
CA SER A 39 3.02 5.16 29.73
C SER A 39 1.74 5.60 30.40
N PHE A 40 1.02 4.62 30.92
CA PHE A 40 -0.28 4.79 31.54
C PHE A 40 -0.28 4.15 32.93
N VAL A 41 -0.97 4.79 33.91
CA VAL A 41 -1.03 4.35 35.32
C VAL A 41 -2.00 3.18 35.43
N PHE A 42 -1.60 2.15 36.17
CA PHE A 42 -2.50 1.04 36.56
C PHE A 42 -3.34 1.45 37.78
N ASN A 43 -4.55 0.91 37.84
CA ASN A 43 -5.41 1.12 39.03
C ASN A 43 -4.80 0.50 40.29
N ASP A 44 -4.22 -0.70 40.12
CA ASP A 44 -3.49 -1.46 41.13
C ASP A 44 -2.57 -2.49 40.46
N SER A 45 -1.83 -3.26 41.29
CA SER A 45 -0.90 -4.28 40.78
C SER A 45 -1.60 -5.44 40.05
N GLN A 46 -2.84 -5.77 40.44
CA GLN A 46 -3.61 -6.82 39.78
C GLN A 46 -4.06 -6.37 38.37
N HIS A 47 -4.54 -5.13 38.25
CA HIS A 47 -4.86 -4.53 36.94
C HIS A 47 -3.65 -4.57 36.00
N GLY A 48 -2.47 -4.18 36.50
CA GLY A 48 -1.22 -4.30 35.71
C GLY A 48 -0.95 -5.75 35.28
N ALA A 49 -1.05 -6.70 36.19
CA ALA A 49 -0.85 -8.11 35.90
C ALA A 49 -1.87 -8.67 34.88
N ASP A 50 -3.10 -8.22 34.90
CA ASP A 50 -4.14 -8.62 33.95
C ASP A 50 -3.89 -8.08 32.55
N LEU A 51 -3.44 -6.83 32.42
CA LEU A 51 -3.04 -6.24 31.15
C LEU A 51 -1.85 -6.97 30.52
N PHE A 52 -0.78 -7.21 31.28
CA PHE A 52 0.39 -7.94 30.78
C PHE A 52 0.11 -9.40 30.47
N GLY A 53 -0.81 -10.01 31.22
CA GLY A 53 -1.26 -11.40 30.98
C GLY A 53 -2.32 -11.54 29.91
N LEU A 54 -2.69 -10.47 29.20
CA LEU A 54 -3.74 -10.43 28.18
C LEU A 54 -5.13 -10.90 28.69
N ARG A 55 -5.38 -10.78 29.99
CA ARG A 55 -6.67 -11.05 30.63
C ARG A 55 -7.60 -9.85 30.64
N ALA A 56 -7.05 -8.65 30.46
CA ALA A 56 -7.78 -7.40 30.31
C ALA A 56 -7.23 -6.60 29.13
N LEU A 57 -8.07 -5.75 28.55
CA LEU A 57 -7.67 -4.78 27.52
C LEU A 57 -7.46 -3.41 28.14
N GLY A 58 -6.45 -2.68 27.69
CA GLY A 58 -6.18 -1.33 28.18
C GLY A 58 -4.82 -0.79 27.72
N ASN A 59 -4.52 0.42 28.17
CA ASN A 59 -3.29 1.09 27.81
C ASN A 59 -2.17 0.74 28.82
N ILE A 60 -1.02 0.38 28.32
CA ILE A 60 0.19 0.09 29.11
C ILE A 60 1.30 1.07 28.74
N TYR A 61 1.68 1.05 27.49
CA TYR A 61 2.82 1.78 26.95
C TYR A 61 2.61 2.06 25.47
N SER A 62 2.91 3.28 25.00
CA SER A 62 2.54 3.75 23.66
C SER A 62 3.23 3.01 22.52
N ARG A 63 4.33 2.27 22.75
CA ARG A 63 4.92 1.36 21.77
C ARG A 63 3.99 0.22 21.39
N ILE A 64 3.16 -0.26 22.33
CA ILE A 64 2.23 -1.38 22.12
C ILE A 64 0.86 -0.87 21.67
N GLY A 65 0.41 0.25 22.25
CA GLY A 65 -0.89 0.86 21.96
C GLY A 65 -1.05 2.23 22.63
N ASN A 66 -1.78 3.11 21.94
CA ASN A 66 -2.04 4.48 22.40
C ASN A 66 -3.46 4.89 21.98
N PRO A 67 -4.23 5.62 22.79
CA PRO A 67 -5.62 5.95 22.46
C PRO A 67 -5.79 6.69 21.13
N THR A 68 -4.85 7.54 20.72
CA THR A 68 -4.91 8.22 19.41
C THR A 68 -4.70 7.24 18.27
N GLN A 69 -3.75 6.31 18.41
CA GLN A 69 -3.52 5.24 17.42
C GLN A 69 -4.72 4.29 17.35
N ASP A 70 -5.34 3.96 18.46
CA ASP A 70 -6.50 3.06 18.53
C ASP A 70 -7.66 3.55 17.65
N VAL A 71 -7.92 4.86 17.64
CA VAL A 71 -8.93 5.44 16.73
C VAL A 71 -8.54 5.28 15.28
N PHE A 72 -7.27 5.54 14.94
CA PHE A 72 -6.78 5.33 13.58
C PHE A 72 -6.91 3.87 13.13
N GLU A 73 -6.48 2.94 13.98
CA GLU A 73 -6.54 1.50 13.72
C GLU A 73 -7.99 1.02 13.51
N LYS A 74 -8.91 1.40 14.39
CA LYS A 74 -10.33 1.06 14.26
C LYS A 74 -10.97 1.66 13.03
N ARG A 75 -10.60 2.89 12.67
CA ARG A 75 -11.14 3.57 11.48
C ARG A 75 -10.71 2.91 10.18
N ILE A 76 -9.42 2.62 10.05
CA ILE A 76 -8.93 1.95 8.82
C ILE A 76 -9.41 0.50 8.74
N ALA A 77 -9.55 -0.21 9.87
CA ALA A 77 -10.15 -1.54 9.89
C ALA A 77 -11.59 -1.49 9.35
N ALA A 78 -12.39 -0.52 9.80
CA ALA A 78 -13.76 -0.35 9.30
C ALA A 78 -13.82 0.00 7.80
N LEU A 79 -12.92 0.85 7.31
CA LEU A 79 -12.86 1.24 5.90
C LEU A 79 -12.49 0.08 4.98
N GLU A 80 -11.57 -0.79 5.41
CA GLU A 80 -11.17 -1.99 4.67
C GLU A 80 -12.12 -3.19 4.87
N GLY A 81 -13.03 -3.12 5.84
CA GLY A 81 -13.92 -4.24 6.19
C GLY A 81 -13.24 -5.32 7.04
N GLY A 82 -12.20 -4.96 7.77
CA GLY A 82 -11.45 -5.84 8.67
C GLY A 82 -12.01 -5.90 10.09
N ALA A 83 -11.59 -6.90 10.85
CA ALA A 83 -11.93 -7.09 12.25
C ALA A 83 -11.06 -6.24 13.19
N ALA A 84 -9.80 -6.05 12.84
CA ALA A 84 -8.83 -5.28 13.62
C ALA A 84 -7.72 -4.70 12.73
N ALA A 85 -7.00 -3.71 13.26
CA ALA A 85 -5.78 -3.21 12.61
C ALA A 85 -4.68 -2.92 13.63
N VAL A 86 -3.44 -2.92 13.15
CA VAL A 86 -2.25 -2.57 13.93
C VAL A 86 -1.42 -1.56 13.13
N ALA A 87 -1.22 -0.39 13.69
CA ALA A 87 -0.41 0.67 13.10
C ALA A 87 1.09 0.37 13.24
N ALA A 88 1.86 0.82 12.27
CA ALA A 88 3.30 0.66 12.21
C ALA A 88 4.00 1.96 11.78
N ALA A 89 5.30 2.03 12.02
CA ALA A 89 6.13 3.21 11.71
C ALA A 89 6.28 3.49 10.21
N SER A 90 6.04 2.51 9.35
CA SER A 90 6.12 2.63 7.89
C SER A 90 5.43 1.47 7.19
N GLY A 91 5.17 1.60 5.88
CA GLY A 91 4.66 0.49 5.06
C GLY A 91 5.64 -0.69 5.02
N GLN A 92 6.94 -0.41 4.94
CA GLN A 92 7.99 -1.45 4.99
C GLN A 92 7.96 -2.22 6.32
N ALA A 93 7.78 -1.52 7.45
CA ALA A 93 7.61 -2.16 8.74
C ALA A 93 6.31 -2.99 8.80
N ALA A 94 5.21 -2.46 8.25
CA ALA A 94 3.92 -3.15 8.24
C ALA A 94 4.00 -4.52 7.53
N GLN A 95 4.54 -4.55 6.31
CA GLN A 95 4.66 -5.82 5.57
C GLN A 95 5.67 -6.79 6.22
N PHE A 96 6.80 -6.28 6.74
CA PHE A 96 7.74 -7.12 7.48
C PHE A 96 7.09 -7.75 8.72
N MET A 97 6.36 -6.96 9.49
CA MET A 97 5.66 -7.42 10.69
C MET A 97 4.56 -8.42 10.35
N ALA A 98 3.79 -8.19 9.29
CA ALA A 98 2.76 -9.12 8.85
C ALA A 98 3.36 -10.50 8.49
N ILE A 99 4.45 -10.51 7.72
CA ILE A 99 5.11 -11.74 7.30
C ILE A 99 5.79 -12.44 8.49
N SER A 100 6.53 -11.71 9.33
CA SER A 100 7.26 -12.31 10.47
C SER A 100 6.34 -12.77 11.60
N THR A 101 5.07 -12.40 11.61
CA THR A 101 4.06 -12.97 12.52
C THR A 101 3.71 -14.42 12.17
N ILE A 102 3.80 -14.80 10.89
CA ILE A 102 3.33 -16.09 10.37
C ILE A 102 4.43 -16.97 9.82
N ALA A 103 5.60 -16.43 9.50
CA ALA A 103 6.72 -17.13 8.91
C ALA A 103 7.97 -17.03 9.80
N ASN A 104 8.70 -18.15 9.92
CA ASN A 104 9.94 -18.30 10.67
C ASN A 104 11.11 -18.60 9.72
N ALA A 105 12.33 -18.68 10.27
CA ALA A 105 13.48 -19.16 9.51
C ALA A 105 13.22 -20.58 8.97
N GLY A 106 13.47 -20.79 7.68
CA GLY A 106 13.17 -22.02 6.95
C GLY A 106 11.85 -21.97 6.16
N ASP A 107 10.96 -21.05 6.49
CA ASP A 107 9.70 -20.85 5.77
C ASP A 107 9.88 -20.02 4.49
N ASN A 108 8.84 -20.03 3.64
CA ASN A 108 8.78 -19.19 2.46
C ASN A 108 7.38 -18.59 2.27
N ILE A 109 7.32 -17.55 1.44
CA ILE A 109 6.08 -17.03 0.87
C ILE A 109 6.16 -17.04 -0.65
N VAL A 110 5.02 -17.09 -1.32
CA VAL A 110 4.92 -16.95 -2.78
C VAL A 110 4.43 -15.56 -3.10
N SER A 111 5.13 -14.84 -3.96
CA SER A 111 4.81 -13.45 -4.30
C SER A 111 4.85 -13.20 -5.79
N THR A 112 4.04 -12.24 -6.25
CA THR A 112 4.21 -11.64 -7.59
C THR A 112 5.61 -11.02 -7.73
N SER A 113 6.09 -10.90 -8.97
CA SER A 113 7.27 -10.08 -9.30
C SER A 113 6.93 -8.61 -9.51
N TYR A 114 5.64 -8.28 -9.66
CA TYR A 114 5.14 -6.93 -9.97
C TYR A 114 4.89 -6.14 -8.69
N LEU A 115 5.97 -5.79 -8.00
CA LEU A 115 5.97 -5.12 -6.71
C LEU A 115 6.64 -3.76 -6.78
N TYR A 116 6.29 -2.91 -5.84
CA TYR A 116 7.10 -1.75 -5.50
C TYR A 116 8.56 -2.15 -5.28
N GLY A 117 9.50 -1.40 -5.84
CA GLY A 117 10.93 -1.75 -5.78
C GLY A 117 11.47 -1.97 -4.36
N GLY A 118 10.98 -1.20 -3.38
CA GLY A 118 11.33 -1.37 -1.97
C GLY A 118 10.82 -2.70 -1.39
N THR A 119 9.62 -3.12 -1.76
CA THR A 119 9.06 -4.43 -1.38
C THR A 119 9.85 -5.57 -2.00
N TYR A 120 10.12 -5.49 -3.31
CA TYR A 120 10.95 -6.48 -4.00
C TYR A 120 12.31 -6.65 -3.33
N ASN A 121 12.99 -5.54 -3.03
CA ASN A 121 14.28 -5.58 -2.37
C ASN A 121 14.20 -6.13 -0.93
N GLN A 122 13.19 -5.74 -0.16
CA GLN A 122 12.97 -6.29 1.19
C GLN A 122 12.77 -7.81 1.12
N PHE A 123 12.02 -8.31 0.16
CA PHE A 123 11.74 -9.74 -0.02
C PHE A 123 12.96 -10.51 -0.50
N LYS A 124 13.67 -9.98 -1.49
CA LYS A 124 14.83 -10.65 -2.09
C LYS A 124 16.05 -10.67 -1.17
N VAL A 125 16.25 -9.60 -0.38
CA VAL A 125 17.50 -9.38 0.37
C VAL A 125 17.27 -9.46 1.88
N LEU A 126 16.32 -8.65 2.41
CA LEU A 126 16.19 -8.52 3.86
C LEU A 126 15.58 -9.78 4.48
N LEU A 127 14.45 -10.28 3.98
CA LEU A 127 13.79 -11.49 4.52
C LEU A 127 14.72 -12.69 4.48
N LYS A 128 15.55 -12.80 3.45
CA LYS A 128 16.57 -13.86 3.35
C LYS A 128 17.55 -13.85 4.51
N LYS A 129 17.92 -12.67 5.04
CA LYS A 129 18.80 -12.56 6.23
C LYS A 129 18.16 -13.14 7.50
N TYR A 130 16.82 -13.17 7.53
CA TYR A 130 16.04 -13.76 8.63
C TYR A 130 15.63 -15.20 8.34
N GLY A 131 16.17 -15.79 7.27
CA GLY A 131 15.90 -17.19 6.91
C GLY A 131 14.56 -17.40 6.21
N ILE A 132 13.83 -16.36 5.85
CA ILE A 132 12.57 -16.43 5.12
C ILE A 132 12.85 -16.24 3.62
N THR A 133 12.46 -17.22 2.80
CA THR A 133 12.64 -17.16 1.35
C THR A 133 11.37 -16.65 0.67
N VAL A 134 11.52 -15.87 -0.40
CA VAL A 134 10.39 -15.47 -1.25
C VAL A 134 10.52 -16.09 -2.63
N LYS A 135 9.49 -16.81 -3.04
CA LYS A 135 9.37 -17.41 -4.39
C LYS A 135 8.60 -16.44 -5.26
N PHE A 136 9.30 -15.78 -6.16
CA PHE A 136 8.67 -14.86 -7.11
C PHE A 136 8.11 -15.62 -8.30
N VAL A 137 6.83 -15.42 -8.59
CA VAL A 137 6.20 -15.88 -9.84
C VAL A 137 6.39 -14.85 -10.96
N LYS A 138 6.38 -15.31 -12.20
CA LYS A 138 6.66 -14.46 -13.37
C LYS A 138 5.43 -13.69 -13.87
N ASP A 139 4.26 -14.19 -13.55
CA ASP A 139 2.97 -13.58 -13.91
C ASP A 139 1.98 -13.73 -12.73
N ASP A 140 0.84 -13.03 -12.81
CA ASP A 140 -0.18 -13.07 -11.76
C ASP A 140 -1.23 -14.19 -11.99
N SER A 141 -0.92 -15.23 -12.78
CA SER A 141 -1.84 -16.33 -13.01
C SER A 141 -1.99 -17.19 -11.74
N PRO A 142 -3.22 -17.59 -11.38
CA PRO A 142 -3.46 -18.48 -10.24
C PRO A 142 -2.66 -19.78 -10.32
N GLU A 143 -2.44 -20.30 -11.51
CA GLU A 143 -1.67 -21.53 -11.79
C GLU A 143 -0.20 -21.38 -11.41
N ALA A 144 0.40 -20.21 -11.71
CA ALA A 144 1.79 -19.93 -11.37
C ALA A 144 1.99 -19.86 -9.85
N PHE A 145 1.05 -19.25 -9.12
CA PHE A 145 1.06 -19.23 -7.66
C PHE A 145 0.91 -20.64 -7.08
N ALA A 146 -0.08 -21.41 -7.55
CA ALA A 146 -0.33 -22.76 -7.08
C ALA A 146 0.91 -23.68 -7.27
N ALA A 147 1.57 -23.58 -8.42
CA ALA A 147 2.76 -24.38 -8.72
C ALA A 147 3.99 -24.04 -7.86
N ALA A 148 4.04 -22.82 -7.28
CA ALA A 148 5.15 -22.39 -6.44
C ALA A 148 4.98 -22.75 -4.95
N ILE A 149 3.78 -23.16 -4.53
CA ILE A 149 3.48 -23.51 -3.14
C ILE A 149 4.11 -24.85 -2.76
N ASP A 150 4.70 -24.92 -1.56
CA ASP A 150 5.19 -26.16 -0.94
C ASP A 150 4.78 -26.24 0.55
N GLU A 151 5.32 -27.23 1.26
CA GLU A 151 5.03 -27.45 2.68
C GLU A 151 5.51 -26.32 3.60
N ASN A 152 6.53 -25.57 3.20
CA ASN A 152 7.09 -24.46 3.97
C ASN A 152 6.46 -23.11 3.61
N THR A 153 5.55 -23.08 2.64
CA THR A 153 4.89 -21.84 2.25
C THR A 153 3.90 -21.39 3.33
N LYS A 154 3.96 -20.10 3.70
CA LYS A 154 3.13 -19.49 4.76
C LYS A 154 2.12 -18.47 4.27
N ALA A 155 2.30 -17.91 3.08
CA ALA A 155 1.34 -16.96 2.50
C ALA A 155 1.52 -16.82 0.99
N ILE A 156 0.48 -16.29 0.34
CA ILE A 156 0.58 -15.60 -0.94
C ILE A 156 0.58 -14.10 -0.67
N TYR A 157 1.46 -13.36 -1.37
CA TYR A 157 1.56 -11.90 -1.26
C TYR A 157 1.47 -11.25 -2.63
N VAL A 158 0.58 -10.25 -2.77
CA VAL A 158 0.41 -9.44 -3.99
C VAL A 158 0.14 -7.98 -3.65
N GLU A 159 0.30 -7.07 -4.62
CA GLU A 159 -0.25 -5.73 -4.57
C GLU A 159 -1.61 -5.71 -5.29
N SER A 160 -2.60 -5.01 -4.74
CA SER A 160 -3.93 -4.89 -5.37
C SER A 160 -3.86 -4.18 -6.73
N ILE A 161 -3.07 -3.11 -6.78
CA ILE A 161 -2.69 -2.37 -7.98
C ILE A 161 -1.16 -2.29 -7.96
N GLY A 162 -0.53 -2.97 -8.90
CA GLY A 162 0.92 -3.12 -8.95
C GLY A 162 1.64 -1.83 -9.34
N ASN A 163 2.89 -1.70 -8.92
CA ASN A 163 3.78 -0.59 -9.25
C ASN A 163 5.11 -1.13 -9.80
N PRO A 164 5.53 -0.81 -11.02
CA PRO A 164 5.08 0.31 -11.89
C PRO A 164 4.09 -0.05 -12.99
N LYS A 165 3.62 -1.29 -13.10
CA LYS A 165 2.82 -1.74 -14.25
C LYS A 165 1.32 -1.47 -14.13
N TYR A 166 0.82 -1.12 -12.94
CA TYR A 166 -0.60 -0.92 -12.63
C TYR A 166 -1.48 -2.12 -13.01
N ASN A 167 -0.91 -3.32 -13.01
CA ASN A 167 -1.67 -4.56 -13.14
C ASN A 167 -2.62 -4.72 -11.95
N ILE A 168 -3.82 -5.15 -12.22
CA ILE A 168 -4.84 -5.42 -11.20
C ILE A 168 -4.81 -6.91 -10.90
N ALA A 169 -4.35 -7.27 -9.70
CA ALA A 169 -4.26 -8.66 -9.29
C ALA A 169 -5.65 -9.33 -9.30
N PRO A 170 -5.77 -10.57 -9.77
CA PRO A 170 -7.04 -11.32 -9.77
C PRO A 170 -7.33 -11.85 -8.35
N LEU A 171 -7.70 -10.93 -7.43
CA LEU A 171 -7.79 -11.20 -6.00
C LEU A 171 -8.69 -12.39 -5.63
N PRO A 172 -9.91 -12.56 -6.18
CA PRO A 172 -10.76 -13.71 -5.84
C PRO A 172 -10.13 -15.05 -6.24
N GLU A 173 -9.49 -15.10 -7.39
CA GLU A 173 -8.84 -16.30 -7.91
C GLU A 173 -7.59 -16.65 -7.08
N LEU A 174 -6.80 -15.66 -6.68
CA LEU A 174 -5.62 -15.84 -5.80
C LEU A 174 -6.03 -16.20 -4.37
N ALA A 175 -7.11 -15.62 -3.85
CA ALA A 175 -7.68 -16.02 -2.57
C ALA A 175 -8.10 -17.48 -2.57
N LYS A 176 -8.74 -17.93 -3.66
CA LYS A 176 -9.11 -19.34 -3.82
C LYS A 176 -7.87 -20.25 -3.80
N VAL A 177 -6.81 -19.91 -4.53
CA VAL A 177 -5.55 -20.69 -4.52
C VAL A 177 -4.97 -20.72 -3.11
N ALA A 178 -4.88 -19.59 -2.41
CA ALA A 178 -4.37 -19.54 -1.05
C ALA A 178 -5.17 -20.45 -0.11
N HIS A 179 -6.49 -20.31 -0.10
CA HIS A 179 -7.37 -21.05 0.81
C HIS A 179 -7.42 -22.55 0.49
N ASP A 180 -7.41 -22.94 -0.78
CA ASP A 180 -7.30 -24.36 -1.19
C ASP A 180 -6.02 -25.02 -0.63
N HIS A 181 -4.94 -24.23 -0.46
CA HIS A 181 -3.69 -24.66 0.15
C HIS A 181 -3.57 -24.34 1.64
N LYS A 182 -4.65 -23.87 2.26
CA LYS A 182 -4.71 -23.52 3.70
C LYS A 182 -3.73 -22.41 4.08
N LEU A 183 -3.54 -21.45 3.20
CA LEU A 183 -2.67 -20.28 3.34
C LEU A 183 -3.49 -19.01 3.39
N PRO A 184 -3.06 -17.96 4.13
CA PRO A 184 -3.64 -16.63 4.02
C PRO A 184 -3.17 -15.94 2.74
N LEU A 185 -4.04 -15.08 2.19
CA LEU A 185 -3.70 -14.10 1.16
C LEU A 185 -3.39 -12.75 1.82
N ILE A 186 -2.17 -12.25 1.64
CA ILE A 186 -1.75 -10.92 2.06
C ILE A 186 -1.77 -9.99 0.85
N VAL A 187 -2.45 -8.86 0.97
CA VAL A 187 -2.54 -7.87 -0.11
C VAL A 187 -2.02 -6.52 0.36
N ASP A 188 -1.01 -6.00 -0.32
CA ASP A 188 -0.65 -4.58 -0.19
C ASP A 188 -1.66 -3.75 -0.96
N ASN A 189 -2.49 -3.01 -0.23
CA ASN A 189 -3.54 -2.16 -0.77
C ASN A 189 -3.17 -0.67 -0.73
N THR A 190 -1.88 -0.36 -0.75
CA THR A 190 -1.43 1.04 -0.72
C THR A 190 -2.04 1.86 -1.85
N PHE A 191 -2.07 1.33 -3.08
CA PHE A 191 -2.70 1.99 -4.23
C PHE A 191 -4.22 1.88 -4.24
N GLY A 192 -4.81 1.07 -3.36
CA GLY A 192 -6.25 0.99 -3.15
C GLY A 192 -6.84 2.12 -2.31
N ALA A 193 -5.98 3.07 -1.88
CA ALA A 193 -6.38 4.28 -1.16
C ALA A 193 -7.25 4.00 0.08
N GLY A 194 -6.73 3.16 1.01
CA GLY A 194 -7.41 2.89 2.27
C GLY A 194 -8.77 2.22 2.12
N GLY A 195 -8.95 1.38 1.09
CA GLY A 195 -10.20 0.70 0.78
C GLY A 195 -11.16 1.51 -0.08
N TYR A 196 -10.77 2.70 -0.56
CA TYR A 196 -11.65 3.49 -1.40
C TYR A 196 -11.76 2.94 -2.82
N TYR A 197 -10.66 2.64 -3.49
CA TYR A 197 -10.69 2.08 -4.85
C TYR A 197 -11.05 0.59 -4.84
N VAL A 198 -10.53 -0.16 -3.89
CA VAL A 198 -10.79 -1.59 -3.72
C VAL A 198 -10.62 -1.99 -2.27
N LYS A 199 -11.48 -2.89 -1.79
CA LYS A 199 -11.37 -3.54 -0.48
C LYS A 199 -10.99 -5.00 -0.70
N PRO A 200 -9.70 -5.36 -0.60
CA PRO A 200 -9.25 -6.74 -0.85
C PRO A 200 -9.94 -7.79 0.01
N ILE A 201 -10.37 -7.43 1.23
CA ILE A 201 -11.10 -8.34 2.15
C ILE A 201 -12.44 -8.79 1.56
N GLU A 202 -13.12 -7.94 0.78
CA GLU A 202 -14.34 -8.32 0.06
C GLU A 202 -14.07 -9.31 -1.08
N HIS A 203 -12.81 -9.42 -1.51
CA HIS A 203 -12.33 -10.32 -2.55
C HIS A 203 -11.54 -11.52 -2.01
N GLY A 204 -11.58 -11.76 -0.69
CA GLY A 204 -11.00 -12.94 -0.05
C GLY A 204 -9.61 -12.74 0.55
N ALA A 205 -9.06 -11.54 0.59
CA ALA A 205 -7.82 -11.28 1.32
C ALA A 205 -8.03 -11.47 2.83
N ASP A 206 -7.04 -12.05 3.48
CA ASP A 206 -7.05 -12.30 4.93
C ASP A 206 -6.31 -11.22 5.70
N ILE A 207 -5.26 -10.68 5.11
CA ILE A 207 -4.43 -9.62 5.68
C ILE A 207 -4.22 -8.55 4.62
N VAL A 208 -4.44 -7.30 4.99
CA VAL A 208 -4.18 -6.14 4.13
C VAL A 208 -3.12 -5.27 4.75
N VAL A 209 -2.13 -4.86 3.97
CA VAL A 209 -1.09 -3.93 4.43
C VAL A 209 -1.14 -2.62 3.64
N HIS A 210 -0.75 -1.53 4.28
CA HIS A 210 -0.64 -0.22 3.63
C HIS A 210 0.62 0.51 4.04
N SER A 211 1.22 1.21 3.09
CA SER A 211 1.94 2.43 3.41
C SER A 211 0.92 3.55 3.64
N ALA A 212 0.60 3.82 4.91
CA ALA A 212 -0.34 4.89 5.28
C ALA A 212 0.21 6.30 4.95
N THR A 213 1.52 6.38 4.66
CA THR A 213 2.22 7.55 4.15
C THR A 213 1.57 8.13 2.89
N LYS A 214 0.95 7.29 2.05
CA LYS A 214 0.46 7.61 0.71
C LYS A 214 -0.94 8.23 0.79
N TRP A 215 -1.95 7.69 0.13
CA TRP A 215 -3.32 8.25 0.09
C TRP A 215 -3.97 8.44 1.46
N ILE A 216 -3.69 7.55 2.43
CA ILE A 216 -4.27 7.67 3.77
C ILE A 216 -3.86 8.98 4.43
N GLY A 217 -2.56 9.28 4.50
CA GLY A 217 -2.06 10.58 4.96
C GLY A 217 -2.36 11.70 3.96
N GLY A 218 -2.06 11.47 2.69
CA GLY A 218 -2.44 12.29 1.55
C GLY A 218 -1.75 13.65 1.40
N HIS A 219 -0.83 14.00 2.29
CA HIS A 219 -0.23 15.35 2.35
C HIS A 219 1.30 15.35 2.48
N GLY A 220 1.94 14.17 2.44
CA GLY A 220 3.40 14.06 2.56
C GLY A 220 3.97 14.48 3.92
N THR A 221 3.16 14.44 4.99
CA THR A 221 3.50 15.01 6.31
C THR A 221 3.95 13.97 7.33
N THR A 222 3.66 12.69 7.12
CA THR A 222 4.05 11.62 8.06
C THR A 222 4.33 10.31 7.34
N ILE A 223 5.32 9.57 7.83
CA ILE A 223 5.58 8.19 7.40
C ILE A 223 4.87 7.26 8.36
N ALA A 224 4.10 6.32 7.82
CA ALA A 224 3.38 5.34 8.61
C ALA A 224 3.01 4.11 7.77
N GLY A 225 2.67 3.03 8.47
CA GLY A 225 2.09 1.81 7.91
C GLY A 225 0.91 1.34 8.74
N VAL A 226 0.15 0.40 8.20
CA VAL A 226 -0.90 -0.28 8.94
C VAL A 226 -1.12 -1.68 8.37
N ILE A 227 -1.44 -2.62 9.24
CA ILE A 227 -1.83 -3.99 8.92
C ILE A 227 -3.28 -4.16 9.35
N VAL A 228 -4.14 -4.61 8.45
CA VAL A 228 -5.56 -4.89 8.72
C VAL A 228 -5.76 -6.41 8.67
N ASP A 229 -6.32 -6.95 9.72
CA ASP A 229 -6.71 -8.36 9.86
C ASP A 229 -8.19 -8.51 9.48
N ALA A 230 -8.49 -9.33 8.49
CA ALA A 230 -9.88 -9.64 8.14
C ALA A 230 -10.62 -10.39 9.25
N GLY A 231 -9.89 -11.09 10.13
CA GLY A 231 -10.48 -11.93 11.18
C GLY A 231 -11.21 -13.16 10.64
N LYS A 232 -10.91 -13.58 9.41
CA LYS A 232 -11.64 -14.68 8.72
C LYS A 232 -10.81 -15.94 8.53
N PHE A 233 -9.47 -15.83 8.58
CA PHE A 233 -8.60 -16.98 8.38
C PHE A 233 -8.61 -17.90 9.61
N ASP A 234 -8.88 -19.18 9.39
CA ASP A 234 -8.88 -20.18 10.47
C ASP A 234 -7.47 -20.73 10.70
N TRP A 235 -6.74 -20.08 11.62
CA TRP A 235 -5.37 -20.43 11.98
C TRP A 235 -5.25 -21.85 12.55
N ALA A 236 -6.30 -22.35 13.23
CA ALA A 236 -6.31 -23.68 13.81
C ALA A 236 -6.56 -24.77 12.73
N ALA A 237 -7.58 -24.58 11.91
CA ALA A 237 -7.93 -25.55 10.87
C ALA A 237 -6.88 -25.62 9.74
N SER A 238 -6.08 -24.58 9.55
CA SER A 238 -4.99 -24.57 8.56
C SER A 238 -3.97 -25.68 8.81
N GLY A 239 -3.58 -25.91 10.08
CA GLY A 239 -2.51 -26.86 10.47
C GLY A 239 -1.10 -26.44 10.06
N ARG A 240 -0.93 -25.25 9.45
CA ARG A 240 0.38 -24.73 8.99
C ARG A 240 1.04 -23.74 9.95
N PHE A 241 0.34 -23.32 11.01
CA PHE A 241 0.74 -22.24 11.88
C PHE A 241 0.76 -22.67 13.36
N PRO A 242 1.71 -23.53 13.76
CA PRO A 242 1.78 -24.06 15.14
C PRO A 242 1.92 -22.93 16.18
N SER A 243 2.58 -21.82 15.84
CA SER A 243 2.72 -20.66 16.75
C SER A 243 1.39 -20.01 17.15
N PHE A 244 0.27 -20.33 16.50
CA PHE A 244 -1.07 -19.87 16.87
C PHE A 244 -1.83 -20.89 17.71
N THR A 245 -1.51 -22.19 17.59
CA THR A 245 -2.26 -23.30 18.18
C THR A 245 -1.55 -23.97 19.35
N GLU A 246 -0.22 -23.85 19.42
CA GLU A 246 0.60 -24.36 20.50
C GLU A 246 0.70 -23.34 21.65
N PRO A 247 1.00 -23.82 22.89
CA PRO A 247 1.22 -22.94 24.03
C PRO A 247 2.36 -21.96 23.79
N SER A 248 2.09 -20.65 23.93
CA SER A 248 3.09 -19.60 23.79
C SER A 248 4.00 -19.56 25.03
N GLU A 249 5.31 -19.69 24.81
CA GLU A 249 6.31 -19.57 25.87
C GLU A 249 6.31 -18.15 26.50
N GLY A 250 6.12 -17.12 25.67
CA GLY A 250 6.11 -15.72 26.11
C GLY A 250 4.86 -15.29 26.89
N TYR A 251 3.79 -16.12 26.88
CA TYR A 251 2.49 -15.79 27.52
C TYR A 251 1.93 -16.94 28.36
N HIS A 252 2.81 -17.59 29.16
CA HIS A 252 2.43 -18.61 30.14
C HIS A 252 1.57 -19.75 29.57
N GLY A 253 1.86 -20.18 28.33
CA GLY A 253 1.14 -21.27 27.70
C GLY A 253 -0.17 -20.88 27.02
N LEU A 254 -0.46 -19.60 26.85
CA LEU A 254 -1.61 -19.11 26.09
C LEU A 254 -1.54 -19.60 24.64
N LYS A 255 -2.65 -20.05 24.08
CA LYS A 255 -2.83 -20.38 22.66
C LYS A 255 -3.61 -19.28 21.95
N PHE A 256 -2.98 -18.59 21.02
CA PHE A 256 -3.57 -17.39 20.41
C PHE A 256 -4.89 -17.66 19.68
N SER A 257 -4.97 -18.74 18.90
CA SER A 257 -6.19 -19.07 18.14
C SER A 257 -7.37 -19.44 19.06
N GLU A 258 -7.11 -20.17 20.15
CA GLU A 258 -8.12 -20.58 21.11
C GLU A 258 -8.61 -19.41 21.96
N THR A 259 -7.67 -18.51 22.36
CA THR A 259 -7.98 -17.39 23.26
C THR A 259 -8.64 -16.21 22.54
N PHE A 260 -8.19 -15.89 21.33
CA PHE A 260 -8.60 -14.67 20.63
C PHE A 260 -9.43 -14.90 19.38
N GLY A 261 -9.56 -16.16 18.92
CA GLY A 261 -10.39 -16.51 17.77
C GLY A 261 -10.06 -15.64 16.53
N PRO A 262 -11.04 -14.88 16.01
CA PRO A 262 -10.84 -14.03 14.83
C PRO A 262 -9.77 -12.93 14.99
N LEU A 263 -9.43 -12.56 16.21
CA LEU A 263 -8.42 -11.53 16.50
C LEU A 263 -7.01 -12.09 16.76
N ALA A 264 -6.83 -13.40 16.62
CA ALA A 264 -5.58 -14.08 16.97
C ALA A 264 -4.37 -13.49 16.26
N PHE A 265 -4.48 -13.19 14.96
CA PHE A 265 -3.38 -12.60 14.20
C PHE A 265 -3.05 -11.19 14.66
N ALA A 266 -4.04 -10.30 14.76
CA ALA A 266 -3.82 -8.91 15.16
C ALA A 266 -3.25 -8.80 16.58
N VAL A 267 -3.74 -9.62 17.53
CA VAL A 267 -3.22 -9.65 18.90
C VAL A 267 -1.79 -10.17 18.91
N LYS A 268 -1.52 -11.32 18.27
CA LYS A 268 -0.18 -11.90 18.21
C LYS A 268 0.84 -10.93 17.58
N LEU A 269 0.49 -10.31 16.47
CA LEU A 269 1.32 -9.29 15.81
C LEU A 269 1.65 -8.14 16.78
N ARG A 270 0.66 -7.63 17.52
CA ARG A 270 0.83 -6.52 18.46
C ARG A 270 1.73 -6.87 19.65
N VAL A 271 1.44 -8.00 20.29
CA VAL A 271 2.07 -8.34 21.57
C VAL A 271 3.40 -9.08 21.45
N GLU A 272 3.72 -9.62 20.29
CA GLU A 272 5.03 -10.22 19.98
C GLU A 272 5.85 -9.32 19.06
N ILE A 273 5.41 -9.15 17.81
CA ILE A 273 6.25 -8.52 16.79
C ILE A 273 6.35 -6.99 16.96
N LEU A 274 5.22 -6.29 17.10
CA LEU A 274 5.26 -4.83 17.31
C LEU A 274 5.96 -4.48 18.62
N ARG A 275 5.62 -5.19 19.71
CA ARG A 275 6.21 -4.95 21.04
C ARG A 275 7.73 -5.08 21.00
N ASP A 276 8.25 -6.14 20.38
CA ASP A 276 9.66 -6.51 20.46
C ASP A 276 10.51 -5.87 19.36
N LEU A 277 9.96 -5.69 18.15
CA LEU A 277 10.59 -4.94 17.06
C LEU A 277 10.60 -3.42 17.32
N GLY A 278 9.54 -2.90 17.95
CA GLY A 278 9.45 -1.50 18.32
C GLY A 278 9.11 -0.55 17.17
N ALA A 279 8.66 -1.04 16.03
CA ALA A 279 8.30 -0.22 14.86
C ALA A 279 6.92 0.45 15.01
N SER A 280 6.71 1.17 16.12
CA SER A 280 5.45 1.80 16.49
C SER A 280 5.24 3.16 15.82
N LEU A 281 3.99 3.49 15.54
CA LEU A 281 3.57 4.82 15.11
C LEU A 281 3.51 5.75 16.33
N ASN A 282 3.92 7.02 16.17
CA ASN A 282 3.74 8.03 17.23
C ASN A 282 2.33 8.66 17.18
N PRO A 283 1.81 9.21 18.29
CA PRO A 283 0.44 9.75 18.34
C PRO A 283 0.23 11.00 17.47
N PHE A 284 1.26 11.82 17.21
CA PHE A 284 1.15 12.94 16.26
C PHE A 284 0.99 12.43 14.82
N GLY A 285 1.76 11.40 14.44
CA GLY A 285 1.58 10.74 13.15
C GLY A 285 0.18 10.14 13.00
N ALA A 286 -0.33 9.46 14.04
CA ALA A 286 -1.69 8.93 14.05
C ALA A 286 -2.76 10.04 13.87
N PHE A 287 -2.59 11.17 14.53
CA PHE A 287 -3.46 12.34 14.37
C PHE A 287 -3.45 12.87 12.93
N LEU A 288 -2.27 13.01 12.31
CA LEU A 288 -2.16 13.45 10.91
C LEU A 288 -2.83 12.46 9.94
N LEU A 289 -2.73 11.15 10.21
CA LEU A 289 -3.43 10.15 9.41
C LEU A 289 -4.95 10.24 9.58
N LEU A 290 -5.44 10.49 10.79
CA LEU A 290 -6.87 10.71 11.03
C LEU A 290 -7.38 11.92 10.25
N GLN A 291 -6.63 13.03 10.22
CA GLN A 291 -6.97 14.20 9.39
C GLN A 291 -7.01 13.83 7.90
N GLY A 292 -6.06 13.02 7.44
CA GLY A 292 -6.06 12.51 6.07
C GLY A 292 -7.27 11.65 5.75
N LEU A 293 -7.65 10.75 6.65
CA LEU A 293 -8.80 9.86 6.46
C LEU A 293 -10.11 10.60 6.32
N GLU A 294 -10.31 11.70 7.06
CA GLU A 294 -11.58 12.44 7.07
C GLU A 294 -11.98 13.02 5.69
N THR A 295 -11.02 13.15 4.76
CA THR A 295 -11.26 13.63 3.39
C THR A 295 -10.83 12.62 2.32
N LEU A 296 -10.58 11.37 2.70
CA LEU A 296 -9.99 10.37 1.81
C LEU A 296 -10.83 10.12 0.56
N SER A 297 -12.14 9.91 0.70
CA SER A 297 -13.03 9.66 -0.44
C SER A 297 -13.05 10.80 -1.45
N LEU A 298 -13.10 12.04 -0.94
CA LEU A 298 -13.10 13.24 -1.78
C LEU A 298 -11.80 13.37 -2.58
N ARG A 299 -10.66 13.15 -1.92
CA ARG A 299 -9.34 13.18 -2.58
C ARG A 299 -9.17 12.03 -3.55
N ALA A 300 -9.47 10.82 -3.12
CA ALA A 300 -9.31 9.63 -3.96
C ALA A 300 -10.15 9.70 -5.24
N GLN A 301 -11.41 10.16 -5.15
CA GLN A 301 -12.25 10.37 -6.33
C GLN A 301 -11.62 11.42 -7.25
N ARG A 302 -11.20 12.57 -6.73
CA ARG A 302 -10.58 13.62 -7.54
C ARG A 302 -9.27 13.17 -8.17
N HIS A 303 -8.43 12.41 -7.46
CA HIS A 303 -7.23 11.78 -8.03
C HIS A 303 -7.57 10.88 -9.23
N ALA A 304 -8.59 10.03 -9.10
CA ALA A 304 -9.01 9.11 -10.17
C ALA A 304 -9.58 9.85 -11.38
N ASP A 305 -10.42 10.87 -11.15
CA ASP A 305 -11.01 11.68 -12.21
C ASP A 305 -9.92 12.44 -13.00
N ASN A 306 -8.99 13.07 -12.29
CA ASN A 306 -7.86 13.77 -12.90
C ASN A 306 -6.91 12.83 -13.64
N ALA A 307 -6.64 11.64 -13.06
CA ALA A 307 -5.78 10.65 -13.70
C ALA A 307 -6.38 10.13 -15.02
N LEU A 308 -7.68 9.85 -15.04
CA LEU A 308 -8.36 9.42 -16.26
C LEU A 308 -8.33 10.51 -17.34
N ALA A 309 -8.64 11.75 -16.97
CA ALA A 309 -8.64 12.88 -17.91
C ALA A 309 -7.22 13.13 -18.46
N LEU A 310 -6.20 13.11 -17.60
CA LEU A 310 -4.81 13.25 -18.03
C LEU A 310 -4.37 12.09 -18.95
N ALA A 311 -4.72 10.85 -18.60
CA ALA A 311 -4.40 9.67 -19.40
C ALA A 311 -4.99 9.77 -20.82
N GLN A 312 -6.26 10.16 -20.94
CA GLN A 312 -6.96 10.35 -22.21
C GLN A 312 -6.34 11.47 -23.05
N TRP A 313 -5.93 12.56 -22.41
CA TRP A 313 -5.24 13.64 -23.10
C TRP A 313 -3.84 13.21 -23.59
N LEU A 314 -3.09 12.49 -22.75
CA LEU A 314 -1.77 11.96 -23.13
C LEU A 314 -1.83 10.97 -24.29
N GLU A 315 -2.85 10.08 -24.37
CA GLU A 315 -3.02 9.15 -25.49
C GLU A 315 -3.13 9.87 -26.85
N GLN A 316 -3.66 11.08 -26.84
CA GLN A 316 -3.86 11.86 -28.07
C GLN A 316 -2.69 12.83 -28.35
N HIS A 317 -1.74 12.95 -27.40
CA HIS A 317 -0.68 13.93 -27.55
C HIS A 317 0.44 13.45 -28.51
N PRO A 318 0.84 14.27 -29.52
CA PRO A 318 1.78 13.83 -30.57
C PRO A 318 3.18 13.44 -30.05
N ALA A 319 3.62 13.98 -28.93
CA ALA A 319 4.91 13.67 -28.31
C ALA A 319 4.90 12.40 -27.43
N VAL A 320 3.74 11.78 -27.21
CA VAL A 320 3.58 10.58 -26.37
C VAL A 320 3.58 9.33 -27.23
N SER A 321 4.33 8.31 -26.83
CA SER A 321 4.43 7.02 -27.52
C SER A 321 3.45 5.97 -27.02
N TRP A 322 3.19 5.97 -25.71
CA TRP A 322 2.27 5.05 -25.03
C TRP A 322 1.82 5.63 -23.69
N VAL A 323 0.69 5.15 -23.18
CA VAL A 323 0.16 5.48 -21.84
C VAL A 323 -0.23 4.18 -21.14
N SER A 324 0.17 4.03 -19.87
CA SER A 324 -0.21 2.92 -19.00
C SER A 324 -1.07 3.44 -17.86
N TYR A 325 -2.37 3.15 -17.94
CA TYR A 325 -3.35 3.48 -16.90
C TYR A 325 -4.55 2.52 -16.98
N PRO A 326 -4.95 1.87 -15.88
CA PRO A 326 -6.01 0.83 -15.92
C PRO A 326 -7.38 1.35 -16.37
N GLY A 327 -7.60 2.66 -16.33
CA GLY A 327 -8.82 3.30 -16.83
C GLY A 327 -8.94 3.35 -18.35
N LEU A 328 -7.85 3.13 -19.08
CA LEU A 328 -7.87 3.11 -20.54
C LEU A 328 -8.24 1.71 -21.05
N PRO A 329 -9.13 1.60 -22.07
CA PRO A 329 -9.49 0.31 -22.66
C PRO A 329 -8.30 -0.46 -23.25
N SER A 330 -7.23 0.23 -23.63
CA SER A 330 -5.99 -0.32 -24.14
C SER A 330 -5.13 -1.03 -23.09
N HIS A 331 -5.37 -0.77 -21.78
CA HIS A 331 -4.57 -1.36 -20.72
C HIS A 331 -4.92 -2.84 -20.50
N PRO A 332 -3.93 -3.76 -20.36
CA PRO A 332 -4.18 -5.19 -20.22
C PRO A 332 -5.07 -5.55 -19.02
N SER A 333 -5.01 -4.78 -17.93
CA SER A 333 -5.82 -5.02 -16.72
C SER A 333 -7.14 -4.26 -16.71
N HIS A 334 -7.56 -3.59 -17.80
CA HIS A 334 -8.79 -2.79 -17.81
C HIS A 334 -10.04 -3.62 -17.41
N ALA A 335 -10.15 -4.85 -17.91
CA ALA A 335 -11.26 -5.74 -17.58
C ALA A 335 -11.29 -6.07 -16.08
N ASN A 336 -10.14 -6.41 -15.48
CA ASN A 336 -10.03 -6.65 -14.05
C ASN A 336 -10.29 -5.39 -13.22
N ALA A 337 -9.82 -4.23 -13.68
CA ALA A 337 -10.10 -2.96 -13.03
C ALA A 337 -11.61 -2.68 -12.96
N LYS A 338 -12.33 -2.86 -14.07
CA LYS A 338 -13.80 -2.73 -14.08
C LYS A 338 -14.52 -3.73 -13.18
N ARG A 339 -13.96 -4.92 -13.00
CA ARG A 339 -14.55 -5.99 -12.19
C ARG A 339 -14.33 -5.78 -10.69
N LEU A 340 -13.15 -5.31 -10.30
CA LEU A 340 -12.71 -5.34 -8.90
C LEU A 340 -12.67 -3.98 -8.24
N LEU A 341 -12.44 -2.90 -9.00
CA LEU A 341 -12.36 -1.57 -8.43
C LEU A 341 -13.75 -0.93 -8.28
N ARG A 342 -13.83 0.07 -7.40
CA ARG A 342 -15.02 0.93 -7.29
C ARG A 342 -15.41 1.46 -8.68
N PRO A 343 -16.69 1.45 -9.05
CA PRO A 343 -17.13 1.91 -10.36
C PRO A 343 -16.59 3.29 -10.72
N ASN A 344 -16.09 3.43 -11.95
CA ASN A 344 -15.53 4.66 -12.49
C ASN A 344 -14.28 5.19 -11.76
N THR A 345 -13.57 4.35 -11.02
CA THR A 345 -12.28 4.68 -10.41
C THR A 345 -11.23 3.67 -10.84
N TYR A 346 -10.03 4.14 -11.20
CA TYR A 346 -8.97 3.28 -11.72
C TYR A 346 -7.60 3.61 -11.11
N GLY A 347 -7.61 4.27 -9.93
CA GLY A 347 -6.41 4.74 -9.25
C GLY A 347 -5.98 6.15 -9.66
N GLY A 348 -5.01 6.69 -8.93
CA GLY A 348 -4.51 8.06 -9.10
C GLY A 348 -3.09 8.16 -9.69
N VAL A 349 -2.55 7.07 -10.24
CA VAL A 349 -1.19 7.03 -10.78
C VAL A 349 -1.21 6.46 -12.20
N LEU A 350 -0.45 7.06 -13.09
CA LEU A 350 -0.25 6.61 -14.46
C LEU A 350 1.23 6.72 -14.86
N SER A 351 1.60 6.05 -15.93
CA SER A 351 2.88 6.24 -16.60
C SER A 351 2.66 6.43 -18.10
N PHE A 352 3.60 7.11 -18.73
CA PHE A 352 3.59 7.28 -20.17
C PHE A 352 5.01 7.36 -20.70
N GLY A 353 5.19 7.04 -21.97
CA GLY A 353 6.46 7.18 -22.71
C GLY A 353 6.46 8.43 -23.58
N VAL A 354 7.59 9.13 -23.61
CA VAL A 354 7.82 10.27 -24.51
C VAL A 354 8.55 9.79 -25.76
N LYS A 355 8.12 10.23 -26.95
CA LYS A 355 8.81 9.93 -28.20
C LYS A 355 10.21 10.55 -28.20
N GLY A 356 11.22 9.73 -28.48
CA GLY A 356 12.62 10.09 -28.51
C GLY A 356 13.44 9.25 -27.53
N ASP A 357 14.56 9.77 -27.08
CA ASP A 357 15.43 9.09 -26.12
C ASP A 357 15.15 9.50 -24.67
N ALA A 358 15.87 8.89 -23.72
CA ALA A 358 15.72 9.15 -22.29
C ALA A 358 15.96 10.62 -21.91
N SER A 359 16.74 11.37 -22.69
CA SER A 359 17.04 12.77 -22.42
C SER A 359 15.81 13.67 -22.59
N ILE A 360 14.93 13.31 -23.54
CA ILE A 360 13.67 14.05 -23.75
C ILE A 360 12.72 13.81 -22.56
N GLY A 361 12.61 12.58 -22.07
CA GLY A 361 11.81 12.25 -20.90
C GLY A 361 12.23 13.04 -19.67
N SER A 362 13.53 13.05 -19.35
CA SER A 362 14.04 13.84 -18.22
C SER A 362 13.88 15.35 -18.45
N ALA A 363 14.07 15.84 -19.68
CA ALA A 363 13.87 17.24 -20.02
C ALA A 363 12.40 17.68 -19.81
N VAL A 364 11.42 16.84 -20.18
CA VAL A 364 10.00 17.13 -19.91
C VAL A 364 9.77 17.29 -18.40
N VAL A 365 10.27 16.37 -17.59
CA VAL A 365 10.13 16.45 -16.11
C VAL A 365 10.76 17.72 -15.56
N ASP A 366 11.95 18.12 -16.04
CA ASP A 366 12.65 19.31 -15.59
C ASP A 366 11.98 20.64 -15.99
N LYS A 367 11.10 20.63 -17.00
CA LYS A 367 10.37 21.82 -17.46
C LYS A 367 8.99 22.00 -16.81
N LEU A 368 8.51 21.01 -16.06
CA LEU A 368 7.27 21.13 -15.30
C LEU A 368 7.43 22.18 -14.19
N LYS A 369 6.37 22.93 -13.92
CA LYS A 369 6.35 24.00 -12.92
C LYS A 369 5.35 23.74 -11.81
N LEU A 370 4.22 23.10 -12.14
CA LEU A 370 3.18 22.73 -11.18
C LEU A 370 3.49 21.38 -10.56
N ALA A 371 3.75 20.35 -11.39
CA ALA A 371 4.08 19.01 -10.92
C ALA A 371 5.46 18.98 -10.28
N SER A 372 5.56 18.42 -9.07
CA SER A 372 6.80 18.35 -8.32
C SER A 372 7.59 17.08 -8.67
N ASN A 373 8.86 17.24 -9.05
CA ASN A 373 9.77 16.12 -9.34
C ASN A 373 10.30 15.52 -8.04
N LEU A 374 9.72 14.40 -7.61
CA LEU A 374 10.13 13.67 -6.40
C LEU A 374 9.59 12.24 -6.36
N ALA A 375 10.17 11.40 -5.50
CA ALA A 375 9.83 10.00 -5.35
C ALA A 375 8.73 9.78 -4.28
N ASN A 376 7.48 10.08 -4.59
CA ASN A 376 6.31 9.76 -3.76
C ASN A 376 5.09 9.50 -4.65
N VAL A 377 3.97 9.08 -4.03
CA VAL A 377 2.65 8.90 -4.67
C VAL A 377 1.53 9.19 -3.66
N GLY A 378 0.34 9.51 -4.15
CA GLY A 378 -0.85 9.70 -3.32
C GLY A 378 -0.89 11.01 -2.53
N ASP A 379 -0.02 11.97 -2.85
CA ASP A 379 -0.05 13.33 -2.33
C ASP A 379 -1.17 14.14 -3.01
N ALA A 380 -1.75 15.08 -2.29
CA ALA A 380 -2.75 16.01 -2.83
C ALA A 380 -2.21 16.82 -4.03
N LYS A 381 -0.89 17.03 -4.10
CA LYS A 381 -0.21 17.69 -5.22
C LYS A 381 0.21 16.68 -6.28
N THR A 382 0.21 17.09 -7.53
CA THR A 382 0.74 16.27 -8.63
C THR A 382 2.24 16.10 -8.51
N LEU A 383 2.66 14.83 -8.52
CA LEU A 383 4.07 14.43 -8.41
C LEU A 383 4.49 13.70 -9.69
N VAL A 384 5.72 13.94 -10.11
CA VAL A 384 6.29 13.34 -11.32
C VAL A 384 7.69 12.80 -11.04
N ILE A 385 8.08 11.76 -11.74
CA ILE A 385 9.45 11.24 -11.70
C ILE A 385 9.79 10.56 -13.02
N HIS A 386 11.07 10.63 -13.40
CA HIS A 386 11.66 9.85 -14.49
C HIS A 386 12.47 8.69 -13.87
N PRO A 387 11.90 7.48 -13.76
CA PRO A 387 12.50 6.40 -12.97
C PRO A 387 13.87 5.94 -13.47
N ALA A 388 14.08 5.91 -14.77
CA ALA A 388 15.33 5.43 -15.36
C ALA A 388 16.57 6.23 -14.89
N THR A 389 16.42 7.54 -14.70
CA THR A 389 17.50 8.43 -14.24
C THR A 389 17.52 8.67 -12.74
N THR A 390 16.55 8.14 -11.99
CA THR A 390 16.40 8.42 -10.56
C THR A 390 16.29 7.13 -9.72
N THR A 391 15.11 6.61 -9.51
CA THR A 391 14.86 5.47 -8.61
C THR A 391 15.46 4.15 -9.09
N HIS A 392 15.76 4.01 -10.37
CA HIS A 392 16.30 2.81 -11.01
C HIS A 392 17.68 3.03 -11.66
N GLN A 393 18.30 4.19 -11.45
CA GLN A 393 19.60 4.54 -12.08
C GLN A 393 20.73 3.56 -11.74
N GLN A 394 20.62 2.81 -10.64
CA GLN A 394 21.63 1.83 -10.22
C GLN A 394 21.49 0.47 -10.94
N LEU A 395 20.40 0.26 -11.65
CA LEU A 395 20.14 -0.96 -12.41
C LEU A 395 20.74 -0.85 -13.82
N THR A 396 21.17 -1.98 -14.38
CA THR A 396 21.52 -2.06 -15.82
C THR A 396 20.26 -1.83 -16.67
N ALA A 397 20.45 -1.53 -17.96
CA ALA A 397 19.33 -1.33 -18.91
C ALA A 397 18.42 -2.58 -18.98
N GLU A 398 19.01 -3.79 -18.93
CA GLU A 398 18.27 -5.04 -18.92
C GLU A 398 17.47 -5.22 -17.62
N GLU A 399 18.05 -4.87 -16.48
CA GLU A 399 17.37 -4.93 -15.17
C GLU A 399 16.25 -3.89 -15.07
N GLN A 400 16.46 -2.68 -15.60
CA GLN A 400 15.42 -1.65 -15.71
C GLN A 400 14.25 -2.17 -16.55
N PHE A 401 14.54 -2.71 -17.74
CA PHE A 401 13.51 -3.27 -18.63
C PHE A 401 12.75 -4.44 -17.97
N ALA A 402 13.46 -5.34 -17.29
CA ALA A 402 12.86 -6.45 -16.57
C ALA A 402 11.93 -5.99 -15.44
N SER A 403 12.25 -4.86 -14.80
CA SER A 403 11.39 -4.22 -13.78
C SER A 403 10.24 -3.40 -14.35
N GLY A 404 10.15 -3.28 -15.70
CA GLY A 404 9.12 -2.51 -16.38
C GLY A 404 9.42 -1.03 -16.52
N VAL A 405 10.68 -0.64 -16.35
CA VAL A 405 11.15 0.75 -16.51
C VAL A 405 11.87 0.86 -17.86
N THR A 406 11.27 1.60 -18.78
CA THR A 406 11.88 1.95 -20.07
C THR A 406 12.56 3.32 -20.00
N PRO A 407 13.53 3.61 -20.87
CA PRO A 407 14.23 4.91 -20.86
C PRO A 407 13.33 6.12 -21.07
N ASP A 408 12.20 5.96 -21.74
CA ASP A 408 11.22 6.99 -22.05
C ASP A 408 10.11 7.15 -21.00
N LEU A 409 10.09 6.29 -19.97
CA LEU A 409 9.01 6.24 -18.99
C LEU A 409 9.02 7.42 -18.02
N ILE A 410 7.89 8.12 -17.93
CA ILE A 410 7.58 9.10 -16.91
C ILE A 410 6.40 8.57 -16.08
N ARG A 411 6.54 8.58 -14.74
CA ARG A 411 5.46 8.24 -13.81
C ARG A 411 4.87 9.51 -13.22
N VAL A 412 3.54 9.59 -13.19
CA VAL A 412 2.78 10.70 -12.60
C VAL A 412 1.83 10.17 -11.53
N SER A 413 1.98 10.65 -10.30
CA SER A 413 0.96 10.58 -9.27
C SER A 413 0.10 11.84 -9.39
N VAL A 414 -1.08 11.70 -9.95
CA VAL A 414 -1.92 12.84 -10.30
C VAL A 414 -2.58 13.40 -9.05
N GLY A 415 -2.43 14.69 -8.81
CA GLY A 415 -2.98 15.41 -7.66
C GLY A 415 -4.45 15.81 -7.83
N ILE A 416 -4.90 16.64 -6.90
CA ILE A 416 -6.29 17.14 -6.87
C ILE A 416 -6.44 18.57 -7.39
N GLU A 417 -5.39 19.12 -7.99
CA GLU A 417 -5.43 20.41 -8.66
C GLU A 417 -6.49 20.44 -9.77
N ASP A 418 -6.79 21.60 -10.30
CA ASP A 418 -7.63 21.69 -11.49
C ASP A 418 -6.96 20.97 -12.67
N ILE A 419 -7.70 20.08 -13.33
CA ILE A 419 -7.15 19.26 -14.42
C ILE A 419 -6.64 20.10 -15.59
N SER A 420 -7.23 21.24 -15.84
CA SER A 420 -6.80 22.15 -16.92
C SER A 420 -5.41 22.71 -16.65
N ASP A 421 -5.07 22.97 -15.39
CA ASP A 421 -3.76 23.48 -14.98
C ASP A 421 -2.69 22.37 -15.09
N ILE A 422 -3.04 21.13 -14.69
CA ILE A 422 -2.15 19.97 -14.86
C ILE A 422 -1.84 19.76 -16.34
N ILE A 423 -2.86 19.75 -17.20
CA ILE A 423 -2.70 19.58 -18.66
C ILE A 423 -1.86 20.73 -19.27
N ALA A 424 -2.11 21.97 -18.83
CA ALA A 424 -1.37 23.13 -19.30
C ALA A 424 0.13 23.03 -18.93
N ASP A 425 0.46 22.56 -17.73
CA ASP A 425 1.84 22.37 -17.28
C ASP A 425 2.58 21.33 -18.16
N PHE A 426 1.95 20.16 -18.39
CA PHE A 426 2.51 19.14 -19.28
C PHE A 426 2.63 19.64 -20.73
N SER A 427 1.61 20.33 -21.27
CA SER A 427 1.62 20.88 -22.63
C SER A 427 2.78 21.85 -22.83
N HIS A 428 3.01 22.74 -21.84
CA HIS A 428 4.12 23.67 -21.86
C HIS A 428 5.49 22.96 -21.80
N ALA A 429 5.63 21.98 -20.92
CA ALA A 429 6.86 21.19 -20.76
C ALA A 429 7.20 20.42 -22.03
N PHE A 430 6.23 19.77 -22.68
CA PHE A 430 6.41 19.10 -23.98
C PHE A 430 6.88 20.06 -25.07
N ALA A 431 6.24 21.24 -25.19
CA ALA A 431 6.57 22.23 -26.23
C ALA A 431 8.04 22.68 -26.11
N ILE A 432 8.52 22.90 -24.88
CA ILE A 432 9.93 23.33 -24.65
C ILE A 432 10.88 22.15 -24.91
N ALA A 433 10.66 20.98 -24.31
CA ALA A 433 11.57 19.84 -24.41
C ALA A 433 11.73 19.36 -25.88
N VAL A 434 10.63 19.30 -26.63
CA VAL A 434 10.67 18.92 -28.05
C VAL A 434 11.41 19.98 -28.88
N SER A 435 11.20 21.27 -28.62
CA SER A 435 11.87 22.34 -29.35
C SER A 435 13.39 22.39 -29.05
N GLU A 436 13.80 22.15 -27.82
CA GLU A 436 15.21 22.08 -27.44
C GLU A 436 15.91 20.88 -28.06
N SER A 437 15.25 19.72 -28.11
CA SER A 437 15.78 18.51 -28.76
C SER A 437 15.98 18.72 -30.27
N ALA A 438 15.00 19.32 -30.96
CA ALA A 438 15.13 19.62 -32.38
C ALA A 438 16.33 20.54 -32.69
N ARG A 439 16.50 21.59 -31.90
CA ARG A 439 17.66 22.51 -32.02
C ARG A 439 19.00 21.86 -31.74
N ALA A 440 19.04 20.90 -30.78
CA ALA A 440 20.26 20.14 -30.47
C ALA A 440 20.65 19.22 -31.63
N GLN A 441 19.69 18.58 -32.31
CA GLN A 441 19.90 17.74 -33.47
C GLN A 441 20.39 18.57 -34.71
N GLU A 442 19.83 19.76 -34.92
CA GLU A 442 20.28 20.68 -35.98
C GLU A 442 21.74 21.15 -35.79
N LYS A 443 22.17 21.34 -34.53
CA LYS A 443 23.53 21.74 -34.19
C LYS A 443 24.57 20.62 -34.25
N ASN A 444 24.14 19.34 -34.26
CA ASN A 444 25.02 18.18 -34.28
C ASN A 444 24.52 17.09 -35.26
N PRO A 445 24.53 17.38 -36.58
CA PRO A 445 23.99 16.47 -37.60
C PRO A 445 24.77 15.15 -37.75
N ALA A 446 25.99 15.03 -37.20
CA ALA A 446 26.81 13.82 -37.29
C ALA A 446 26.40 12.70 -36.29
N GLY A 447 25.55 12.98 -35.30
CA GLY A 447 25.05 11.97 -34.37
C GLY A 447 23.87 11.14 -34.87
N ALA A 448 23.17 11.57 -35.90
CA ALA A 448 21.94 10.93 -36.39
C ALA A 448 22.14 9.66 -37.24
N THR A 449 23.36 9.35 -37.65
CA THR A 449 23.67 8.22 -38.57
C THR A 449 24.16 6.94 -37.88
N HIS A 450 24.29 6.90 -36.56
CA HIS A 450 24.80 5.71 -35.82
C HIS A 450 23.75 4.84 -35.14
N HIS A 451 22.48 5.18 -35.18
CA HIS A 451 21.42 4.37 -34.55
C HIS A 451 20.49 3.60 -35.52
N ALA A 452 20.86 3.53 -36.82
CA ALA A 452 20.09 2.75 -37.80
C ALA A 452 20.66 1.35 -38.10
N GLN A 453 21.70 0.92 -37.40
CA GLN A 453 22.28 -0.43 -37.51
C GLN A 453 22.78 -0.92 -36.17
N LEU A 454 21.88 -1.44 -35.31
CA LEU A 454 22.14 -2.53 -34.37
C LEU A 454 20.81 -3.14 -33.94
#